data_504e7d2c92c8b05723fc0be33234c4de
#
_entry.id   504e7d2c92c8b05723fc0be33234c4de
#
_cell.length_a   1.000
_cell.length_b   1.000
_cell.length_c   1.000
_cell.angle_alpha   90.00
_cell.angle_beta   90.00
_cell.angle_gamma   90.00
#
_symmetry.space_group_name_H-M   'P 1'
#
loop_
_entity.id
_entity.type
_entity.pdbx_description
1 polymer ?
#
loop_
_entity_poly.entity_id
_entity_poly.type
_entity_poly.pdbx_seq_one_letter_code
_entity_poly.pdbx_strand_id
1 'polypeptide(L)'
;MERHLTIYYTSDIHGCFSPVRYATGERTPSGLANCLSQFQKDGNTLIIDGGDTLQGSPLTYYLSHEIHDVTTLPAQLLNLGSYDFVTLGNHDFDYGKEVIERYLDSLHAVCLCANVEGIRGVQKTAVVTMENGLRVGLTGIITPFVTQFETPENMAGITVTDAFAAAWQALSELRRKQVDLTVCIYHGGFEADVKTGKILSQTGENQGWRICRELGFDVLLAAHQHMEAENLQIGGTYTCQPPEKAAKFIRMNITADRGSVHAVSRLVPAEDQPLPAAMEAIAPTEKQLNEWLDTPVGRLDTPLPGGAPLALAANGSLLANFFNQVQLAVSGADISVTSLSNQVSDFPQNVTIRAIICAYAFPNTLKTIRVTRKVLMSALERSMAYFDFAPDGSLCVSRAFLEPIVQHFNYDYFANLTVTADLKQPAGARVVSIVYQGSELPENRELTLCLNNYRASGAGGYEAYKACPLLAEQPTEISELIMQYVERERKITVDKTQWLHLIHA
;
A
#
# COMPACT_ATOMS: atom_id res chain seq x y z
N MET A 1 33.72 -25.26 -4.88
CA MET A 1 33.74 -24.38 -6.09
C MET A 1 32.71 -23.28 -5.87
N GLU A 2 33.10 -22.09 -6.13
CA GLU A 2 32.22 -20.91 -6.07
C GLU A 2 31.11 -21.04 -7.11
N ARG A 3 29.87 -20.84 -6.69
CA ARG A 3 28.66 -20.88 -7.53
C ARG A 3 27.94 -19.55 -7.41
N HIS A 4 27.47 -19.01 -8.53
CA HIS A 4 26.84 -17.70 -8.60
C HIS A 4 25.36 -17.83 -8.91
N LEU A 5 24.57 -16.92 -8.35
CA LEU A 5 23.14 -16.73 -8.63
C LEU A 5 22.85 -15.24 -8.74
N THR A 6 22.10 -14.86 -9.76
CA THR A 6 21.51 -13.51 -9.85
C THR A 6 20.02 -13.60 -9.54
N ILE A 7 19.51 -12.71 -8.69
CA ILE A 7 18.07 -12.55 -8.45
C ILE A 7 17.67 -11.15 -8.94
N TYR A 8 16.66 -11.08 -9.82
CA TYR A 8 15.89 -9.88 -10.08
C TYR A 8 14.63 -9.97 -9.24
N TYR A 9 14.33 -8.90 -8.49
CA TYR A 9 13.20 -8.89 -7.57
C TYR A 9 12.39 -7.61 -7.73
N THR A 10 11.11 -7.78 -8.04
CA THR A 10 10.07 -6.74 -8.01
C THR A 10 9.10 -7.02 -6.88
N SER A 11 8.39 -5.99 -6.43
CA SER A 11 7.30 -6.09 -5.47
C SER A 11 6.47 -4.81 -5.51
N ASP A 12 5.27 -4.86 -4.96
CA ASP A 12 4.41 -3.68 -4.82
C ASP A 12 4.23 -2.92 -6.14
N ILE A 13 4.04 -3.70 -7.23
CA ILE A 13 3.85 -3.15 -8.58
C ILE A 13 2.57 -2.32 -8.64
N HIS A 14 1.53 -2.71 -7.88
CA HIS A 14 0.27 -2.00 -7.75
C HIS A 14 -0.37 -1.64 -9.10
N GLY A 15 -0.37 -2.60 -10.03
CA GLY A 15 -0.94 -2.41 -11.36
C GLY A 15 -0.24 -1.36 -12.23
N CYS A 16 0.91 -0.85 -11.82
CA CYS A 16 1.71 0.09 -12.60
C CYS A 16 2.55 -0.66 -13.64
N PHE A 17 1.89 -1.11 -14.70
CA PHE A 17 2.52 -1.90 -15.77
C PHE A 17 3.15 -1.03 -16.85
N SER A 18 2.48 0.07 -17.19
CA SER A 18 2.88 1.03 -18.22
C SER A 18 3.71 2.17 -17.62
N PRO A 19 4.66 2.77 -18.38
CA PRO A 19 5.43 3.95 -17.95
C PRO A 19 4.63 5.26 -18.04
N VAL A 20 3.39 5.27 -17.52
CA VAL A 20 2.47 6.41 -17.64
C VAL A 20 1.92 6.81 -16.28
N ARG A 21 1.96 8.09 -15.99
CA ARG A 21 1.18 8.68 -14.90
C ARG A 21 -0.23 8.98 -15.39
N TYR A 22 -1.20 8.16 -15.01
CA TYR A 22 -2.59 8.29 -15.52
C TYR A 22 -3.26 9.63 -15.20
N ALA A 23 -2.86 10.32 -14.12
CA ALA A 23 -3.38 11.63 -13.76
C ALA A 23 -3.05 12.72 -14.80
N THR A 24 -1.88 12.65 -15.45
CA THR A 24 -1.39 13.67 -16.37
C THR A 24 -1.17 13.17 -17.80
N GLY A 25 -1.15 11.85 -18.00
CA GLY A 25 -0.77 11.21 -19.28
C GLY A 25 0.73 11.25 -19.57
N GLU A 26 1.54 11.77 -18.65
CA GLU A 26 3.00 11.88 -18.85
C GLU A 26 3.71 10.55 -18.70
N ARG A 27 4.76 10.35 -19.51
CA ARG A 27 5.67 9.22 -19.32
C ARG A 27 6.51 9.41 -18.05
N THR A 28 6.74 8.30 -17.36
CA THR A 28 7.57 8.26 -16.16
C THR A 28 8.59 7.13 -16.26
N PRO A 29 9.79 7.25 -15.67
CA PRO A 29 10.74 6.16 -15.59
C PRO A 29 10.30 5.18 -14.46
N SER A 30 9.16 4.53 -14.67
CA SER A 30 8.54 3.56 -13.75
C SER A 30 7.67 2.59 -14.53
N GLY A 31 7.10 1.62 -13.86
CA GLY A 31 6.22 0.63 -14.47
C GLY A 31 6.96 -0.66 -14.87
N LEU A 32 6.22 -1.77 -14.73
CA LEU A 32 6.77 -3.11 -14.92
C LEU A 32 7.41 -3.28 -16.31
N ALA A 33 6.80 -2.76 -17.37
CA ALA A 33 7.33 -2.87 -18.73
C ALA A 33 8.76 -2.33 -18.88
N ASN A 34 9.11 -1.27 -18.13
CA ASN A 34 10.46 -0.72 -18.08
C ASN A 34 11.44 -1.62 -17.29
N CYS A 35 10.99 -2.27 -16.23
CA CYS A 35 11.82 -3.22 -15.48
C CYS A 35 12.13 -4.46 -16.32
N LEU A 36 11.10 -5.00 -17.00
CA LEU A 36 11.24 -6.22 -17.80
C LEU A 36 12.30 -6.13 -18.90
N SER A 37 12.49 -4.97 -19.51
CA SER A 37 13.50 -4.75 -20.56
C SER A 37 14.94 -4.88 -20.05
N GLN A 38 15.15 -4.75 -18.75
CA GLN A 38 16.47 -4.77 -18.12
C GLN A 38 16.83 -6.14 -17.53
N PHE A 39 15.91 -7.10 -17.53
CA PHE A 39 16.18 -8.44 -17.00
C PHE A 39 16.96 -9.27 -18.02
N GLN A 40 18.01 -9.91 -17.52
CA GLN A 40 18.84 -10.82 -18.31
C GLN A 40 18.78 -12.20 -17.65
N LYS A 41 18.02 -13.11 -18.24
CA LYS A 41 17.82 -14.45 -17.70
C LYS A 41 18.76 -15.46 -18.33
N ASP A 42 19.47 -16.20 -17.49
CA ASP A 42 20.26 -17.37 -17.85
C ASP A 42 19.96 -18.54 -16.91
N GLY A 43 20.68 -19.65 -17.03
CA GLY A 43 20.48 -20.84 -16.19
C GLY A 43 20.87 -20.67 -14.71
N ASN A 44 21.42 -19.51 -14.33
CA ASN A 44 21.79 -19.16 -12.95
C ASN A 44 21.12 -17.86 -12.49
N THR A 45 19.94 -17.55 -13.07
CA THR A 45 19.14 -16.36 -12.74
C THR A 45 17.75 -16.78 -12.26
N LEU A 46 17.27 -16.16 -11.19
CA LEU A 46 15.89 -16.21 -10.74
C LEU A 46 15.23 -14.82 -10.85
N ILE A 47 13.99 -14.78 -11.34
CA ILE A 47 13.16 -13.57 -11.39
C ILE A 47 11.98 -13.80 -10.47
N ILE A 48 11.80 -12.91 -9.48
CA ILE A 48 10.88 -13.11 -8.36
C ILE A 48 10.02 -11.87 -8.18
N ASP A 49 8.72 -12.08 -7.89
CA ASP A 49 7.81 -11.00 -7.48
C ASP A 49 7.35 -11.18 -6.04
N GLY A 50 7.31 -10.08 -5.30
CA GLY A 50 6.99 -10.03 -3.88
C GLY A 50 5.50 -9.79 -3.56
N GLY A 51 4.61 -9.78 -4.56
CA GLY A 51 3.17 -9.54 -4.37
C GLY A 51 2.76 -8.08 -4.46
N ASP A 52 1.48 -7.81 -4.21
CA ASP A 52 0.79 -6.55 -4.48
C ASP A 52 0.88 -6.15 -5.96
N THR A 53 0.43 -7.06 -6.80
CA THR A 53 0.46 -6.91 -8.26
C THR A 53 -0.88 -6.47 -8.85
N LEU A 54 -2.01 -6.97 -8.31
CA LEU A 54 -3.32 -6.90 -8.95
C LEU A 54 -4.07 -5.58 -8.71
N GLN A 55 -3.74 -4.79 -7.70
CA GLN A 55 -4.48 -3.61 -7.28
C GLN A 55 -3.57 -2.38 -7.17
N GLY A 56 -4.09 -1.16 -7.42
CA GLY A 56 -3.46 0.12 -7.05
C GLY A 56 -3.29 1.12 -8.19
N SER A 57 -3.70 0.80 -9.42
CA SER A 57 -3.65 1.72 -10.56
C SER A 57 -5.01 1.91 -11.22
N PRO A 58 -5.22 3.02 -11.96
CA PRO A 58 -6.41 3.17 -12.79
C PRO A 58 -6.62 2.03 -13.79
N LEU A 59 -5.54 1.40 -14.25
CA LEU A 59 -5.61 0.26 -15.17
C LEU A 59 -6.22 -0.98 -14.50
N THR A 60 -5.74 -1.33 -13.31
CA THR A 60 -6.28 -2.48 -12.57
C THR A 60 -7.69 -2.20 -12.05
N TYR A 61 -8.01 -0.96 -11.70
CA TYR A 61 -9.37 -0.55 -11.39
C TYR A 61 -10.31 -0.79 -12.59
N TYR A 62 -9.94 -0.33 -13.79
CA TYR A 62 -10.71 -0.53 -15.02
C TYR A 62 -10.88 -2.02 -15.36
N LEU A 63 -9.81 -2.80 -15.21
CA LEU A 63 -9.85 -4.24 -15.46
C LEU A 63 -10.78 -4.97 -14.49
N SER A 64 -10.82 -4.58 -13.21
CA SER A 64 -11.68 -5.21 -12.22
C SER A 64 -13.14 -4.79 -12.34
N HIS A 65 -13.44 -3.51 -12.56
CA HIS A 65 -14.80 -2.95 -12.51
C HIS A 65 -15.51 -2.95 -13.85
N GLU A 66 -14.81 -2.66 -14.94
CA GLU A 66 -15.42 -2.53 -16.27
C GLU A 66 -15.24 -3.81 -17.13
N ILE A 67 -14.06 -4.40 -17.06
CA ILE A 67 -13.75 -5.62 -17.83
C ILE A 67 -14.07 -6.90 -17.04
N HIS A 68 -14.10 -6.83 -15.71
CA HIS A 68 -14.27 -7.96 -14.79
C HIS A 68 -13.20 -9.05 -14.93
N ASP A 69 -12.00 -8.65 -15.37
CA ASP A 69 -10.81 -9.51 -15.46
C ASP A 69 -9.54 -8.74 -15.14
N VAL A 70 -9.15 -8.75 -13.87
CA VAL A 70 -7.92 -8.14 -13.37
C VAL A 70 -6.74 -9.13 -13.41
N THR A 71 -6.91 -10.34 -13.95
CA THR A 71 -5.94 -11.43 -13.82
C THR A 71 -5.10 -11.67 -15.09
N THR A 72 -5.73 -11.62 -16.24
CA THR A 72 -5.10 -12.03 -17.52
C THR A 72 -3.92 -11.14 -17.90
N LEU A 73 -4.07 -9.83 -17.90
CA LEU A 73 -3.01 -8.92 -18.30
C LEU A 73 -1.80 -8.95 -17.33
N PRO A 74 -1.98 -8.86 -15.99
CA PRO A 74 -0.87 -9.01 -15.05
C PRO A 74 -0.11 -10.32 -15.22
N ALA A 75 -0.82 -11.45 -15.30
CA ALA A 75 -0.19 -12.75 -15.51
C ALA A 75 0.60 -12.82 -16.83
N GLN A 76 0.03 -12.28 -17.92
CA GLN A 76 0.72 -12.20 -19.20
C GLN A 76 2.03 -11.41 -19.11
N LEU A 77 2.04 -10.30 -18.40
CA LEU A 77 3.23 -9.45 -18.24
C LEU A 77 4.31 -10.15 -17.40
N LEU A 78 3.95 -10.80 -16.30
CA LEU A 78 4.91 -11.59 -15.52
C LEU A 78 5.44 -12.78 -16.34
N ASN A 79 4.60 -13.43 -17.13
CA ASN A 79 5.05 -14.51 -18.05
C ASN A 79 6.02 -14.00 -19.10
N LEU A 80 5.79 -12.82 -19.69
CA LEU A 80 6.73 -12.15 -20.61
C LEU A 80 8.06 -11.83 -19.92
N GLY A 81 8.02 -11.46 -18.64
CA GLY A 81 9.21 -11.23 -17.81
C GLY A 81 9.91 -12.52 -17.37
N SER A 82 9.35 -13.69 -17.69
CA SER A 82 9.89 -15.00 -17.32
C SER A 82 10.10 -15.15 -15.80
N TYR A 83 9.13 -14.70 -14.99
CA TYR A 83 9.18 -14.89 -13.56
C TYR A 83 9.16 -16.38 -13.18
N ASP A 84 9.99 -16.75 -12.20
CA ASP A 84 10.10 -18.11 -11.68
C ASP A 84 9.20 -18.33 -10.47
N PHE A 85 9.16 -17.34 -9.58
CA PHE A 85 8.42 -17.40 -8.34
C PHE A 85 7.69 -16.08 -8.08
N VAL A 86 6.53 -16.19 -7.45
CA VAL A 86 5.77 -15.06 -6.90
C VAL A 86 5.33 -15.39 -5.48
N THR A 87 5.06 -14.36 -4.67
CA THR A 87 4.23 -14.51 -3.48
C THR A 87 2.96 -13.68 -3.63
N LEU A 88 2.03 -13.78 -2.68
CA LEU A 88 0.87 -12.91 -2.62
C LEU A 88 1.17 -11.71 -1.72
N GLY A 89 0.70 -10.54 -2.09
CA GLY A 89 0.64 -9.37 -1.24
C GLY A 89 -0.77 -9.17 -0.66
N ASN A 90 -0.94 -8.25 0.29
CA ASN A 90 -2.23 -8.04 0.93
C ASN A 90 -3.29 -7.50 -0.05
N HIS A 91 -2.91 -6.66 -1.01
CA HIS A 91 -3.80 -6.14 -2.03
C HIS A 91 -4.14 -7.13 -3.17
N ASP A 92 -3.48 -8.26 -3.24
CA ASP A 92 -3.90 -9.34 -4.15
C ASP A 92 -5.17 -10.03 -3.66
N PHE A 93 -5.57 -9.82 -2.38
CA PHE A 93 -6.79 -10.36 -1.79
C PHE A 93 -8.02 -9.46 -1.98
N ASP A 94 -7.87 -8.23 -2.43
CA ASP A 94 -8.94 -7.24 -2.61
C ASP A 94 -10.12 -7.75 -3.48
N TYR A 95 -9.87 -8.75 -4.33
CA TYR A 95 -10.87 -9.31 -5.25
C TYR A 95 -11.31 -10.74 -4.88
N GLY A 96 -10.86 -11.25 -3.73
CA GLY A 96 -11.25 -12.53 -3.19
C GLY A 96 -10.59 -13.75 -3.84
N LYS A 97 -10.86 -14.91 -3.24
CA LYS A 97 -10.20 -16.19 -3.51
C LYS A 97 -10.25 -16.62 -4.98
N GLU A 98 -11.42 -16.52 -5.62
CA GLU A 98 -11.61 -17.01 -7.00
C GLU A 98 -10.77 -16.22 -8.01
N VAL A 99 -10.57 -14.92 -7.76
CA VAL A 99 -9.72 -14.07 -8.59
C VAL A 99 -8.26 -14.45 -8.41
N ILE A 100 -7.82 -14.64 -7.17
CA ILE A 100 -6.45 -15.11 -6.90
C ILE A 100 -6.19 -16.44 -7.61
N GLU A 101 -7.10 -17.42 -7.49
CA GLU A 101 -6.92 -18.73 -8.12
C GLU A 101 -6.85 -18.64 -9.65
N ARG A 102 -7.66 -17.78 -10.29
CA ARG A 102 -7.57 -17.53 -11.74
C ARG A 102 -6.25 -16.88 -12.15
N TYR A 103 -5.77 -15.92 -11.33
CA TYR A 103 -4.47 -15.31 -11.55
C TYR A 103 -3.35 -16.34 -11.49
N LEU A 104 -3.31 -17.16 -10.45
CA LEU A 104 -2.30 -18.21 -10.28
C LEU A 104 -2.36 -19.28 -11.40
N ASP A 105 -3.56 -19.63 -11.86
CA ASP A 105 -3.73 -20.56 -13.00
C ASP A 105 -3.18 -20.00 -14.32
N SER A 106 -3.11 -18.68 -14.44
CA SER A 106 -2.63 -17.97 -15.65
C SER A 106 -1.11 -17.73 -15.61
N LEU A 107 -0.47 -17.91 -14.45
CA LEU A 107 0.98 -17.72 -14.28
C LEU A 107 1.79 -18.97 -14.69
N HIS A 108 2.95 -18.74 -15.28
CA HIS A 108 3.99 -19.77 -15.41
C HIS A 108 4.82 -19.88 -14.12
N ALA A 109 4.93 -18.81 -13.35
CA ALA A 109 5.64 -18.75 -12.08
C ALA A 109 4.95 -19.59 -11.00
N VAL A 110 5.74 -20.14 -10.07
CA VAL A 110 5.23 -20.85 -8.89
C VAL A 110 4.91 -19.86 -7.78
N CYS A 111 3.67 -19.89 -7.27
CA CYS A 111 3.29 -19.06 -6.12
C CYS A 111 3.72 -19.77 -4.82
N LEU A 112 4.48 -19.06 -3.99
CA LEU A 112 4.92 -19.48 -2.67
C LEU A 112 4.28 -18.61 -1.58
N CYS A 113 3.48 -19.20 -0.68
CA CYS A 113 2.93 -18.50 0.48
C CYS A 113 2.64 -19.47 1.62
N ALA A 114 3.62 -19.72 2.48
CA ALA A 114 3.59 -20.80 3.47
C ALA A 114 2.58 -20.60 4.60
N ASN A 115 2.19 -19.37 4.88
CA ASN A 115 1.21 -19.04 5.92
C ASN A 115 -0.22 -18.81 5.39
N VAL A 116 -0.47 -19.09 4.11
CA VAL A 116 -1.81 -19.02 3.51
C VAL A 116 -2.31 -20.43 3.20
N GLU A 117 -3.54 -20.73 3.60
CA GLU A 117 -4.26 -21.97 3.30
C GLU A 117 -5.62 -21.67 2.68
N GLY A 118 -6.12 -22.59 1.89
CA GLY A 118 -7.44 -22.48 1.26
C GLY A 118 -7.41 -21.92 -0.17
N ILE A 119 -6.27 -21.55 -0.73
CA ILE A 119 -6.10 -21.08 -2.11
C ILE A 119 -5.40 -22.16 -2.94
N ARG A 120 -6.01 -22.55 -4.04
CA ARG A 120 -5.42 -23.48 -5.01
C ARG A 120 -4.24 -22.85 -5.74
N GLY A 121 -3.19 -23.60 -6.02
CA GLY A 121 -2.00 -23.13 -6.72
C GLY A 121 -0.90 -22.57 -5.81
N VAL A 122 -1.19 -22.34 -4.53
CA VAL A 122 -0.19 -21.90 -3.54
C VAL A 122 0.61 -23.08 -3.00
N GLN A 123 1.94 -22.92 -2.97
CA GLN A 123 2.88 -23.88 -2.39
C GLN A 123 3.58 -23.28 -1.16
N LYS A 124 4.01 -24.13 -0.23
CA LYS A 124 4.72 -23.68 0.98
C LYS A 124 6.22 -23.51 0.74
N THR A 125 6.84 -24.42 -0.01
CA THR A 125 8.28 -24.39 -0.30
C THR A 125 8.54 -24.91 -1.70
N ALA A 126 9.63 -24.46 -2.32
CA ALA A 126 10.16 -25.03 -3.54
C ALA A 126 11.67 -25.24 -3.43
N VAL A 127 12.20 -26.16 -4.24
CA VAL A 127 13.64 -26.35 -4.43
C VAL A 127 13.93 -26.34 -5.92
N VAL A 128 14.82 -25.45 -6.36
CA VAL A 128 15.31 -25.39 -7.73
C VAL A 128 16.81 -25.66 -7.75
N THR A 129 17.27 -26.38 -8.78
CA THR A 129 18.69 -26.59 -9.01
C THR A 129 19.12 -25.75 -10.22
N MET A 130 20.01 -24.80 -9.98
CA MET A 130 20.55 -23.94 -11.02
C MET A 130 21.50 -24.71 -11.95
N GLU A 131 21.79 -24.16 -13.12
CA GLU A 131 22.68 -24.80 -14.12
C GLU A 131 24.08 -25.12 -13.55
N ASN A 132 24.59 -24.25 -12.67
CA ASN A 132 25.87 -24.47 -11.97
C ASN A 132 25.80 -25.45 -10.80
N GLY A 133 24.66 -26.13 -10.61
CA GLY A 133 24.44 -27.11 -9.56
C GLY A 133 24.08 -26.54 -8.18
N LEU A 134 23.90 -25.21 -8.06
CA LEU A 134 23.45 -24.58 -6.80
C LEU A 134 22.00 -24.97 -6.52
N ARG A 135 21.74 -25.59 -5.37
CA ARG A 135 20.40 -25.96 -4.93
C ARG A 135 19.82 -24.84 -4.06
N VAL A 136 18.82 -24.14 -4.59
CA VAL A 136 18.15 -23.02 -3.92
C VAL A 136 16.81 -23.50 -3.36
N GLY A 137 16.62 -23.32 -2.07
CA GLY A 137 15.34 -23.54 -1.39
C GLY A 137 14.62 -22.23 -1.18
N LEU A 138 13.36 -22.14 -1.63
CA LEU A 138 12.55 -20.92 -1.54
C LEU A 138 11.28 -21.18 -0.75
N THR A 139 10.83 -20.14 -0.06
CA THR A 139 9.49 -20.04 0.56
C THR A 139 8.96 -18.63 0.38
N GLY A 140 7.64 -18.48 0.44
CA GLY A 140 6.97 -17.18 0.52
C GLY A 140 6.15 -17.10 1.80
N ILE A 141 5.93 -15.93 2.32
CA ILE A 141 5.03 -15.60 3.44
C ILE A 141 4.44 -14.22 3.25
N ILE A 142 3.28 -13.96 3.86
CA ILE A 142 2.61 -12.67 3.83
C ILE A 142 2.38 -12.15 5.26
N THR A 143 2.24 -10.82 5.41
CA THR A 143 1.78 -10.23 6.66
C THR A 143 0.45 -10.83 7.13
N PRO A 144 0.31 -11.26 8.39
CA PRO A 144 -0.96 -11.77 8.89
C PRO A 144 -2.05 -10.68 8.98
N PHE A 145 -1.68 -9.42 8.83
CA PHE A 145 -2.59 -8.28 8.89
C PHE A 145 -3.52 -8.17 7.69
N VAL A 146 -3.31 -8.90 6.61
CA VAL A 146 -4.27 -8.99 5.51
C VAL A 146 -5.69 -9.29 6.03
N THR A 147 -5.83 -10.11 7.07
CA THR A 147 -7.13 -10.41 7.71
C THR A 147 -7.79 -9.23 8.43
N GLN A 148 -7.06 -8.13 8.64
CA GLN A 148 -7.55 -6.89 9.24
C GLN A 148 -7.80 -5.81 8.19
N PHE A 149 -7.12 -5.90 7.05
CA PHE A 149 -7.28 -4.95 5.94
C PHE A 149 -8.47 -5.34 5.07
N GLU A 150 -8.65 -6.65 4.86
CA GLU A 150 -9.64 -7.20 3.95
C GLU A 150 -11.03 -7.39 4.56
N THR A 151 -12.01 -7.43 3.66
CA THR A 151 -13.40 -7.76 4.04
C THR A 151 -13.55 -9.26 4.34
N PRO A 152 -14.49 -9.66 5.21
CA PRO A 152 -14.76 -11.07 5.46
C PRO A 152 -15.13 -11.87 4.21
N GLU A 153 -15.77 -11.23 3.24
CA GLU A 153 -16.17 -11.81 1.96
C GLU A 153 -14.95 -12.19 1.12
N ASN A 154 -13.98 -11.28 0.99
CA ASN A 154 -12.73 -11.51 0.25
C ASN A 154 -11.88 -12.61 0.90
N MET A 155 -11.95 -12.73 2.22
CA MET A 155 -11.23 -13.74 2.99
C MET A 155 -12.00 -15.07 3.15
N ALA A 156 -13.17 -15.20 2.53
CA ALA A 156 -14.00 -16.40 2.67
C ALA A 156 -13.26 -17.69 2.22
N GLY A 157 -13.12 -18.64 3.15
CA GLY A 157 -12.43 -19.92 2.88
C GLY A 157 -10.90 -19.80 2.81
N ILE A 158 -10.32 -18.67 3.21
CA ILE A 158 -8.88 -18.44 3.32
C ILE A 158 -8.49 -18.38 4.79
N THR A 159 -7.38 -19.00 5.14
CA THR A 159 -6.79 -18.92 6.47
C THR A 159 -5.37 -18.40 6.36
N VAL A 160 -5.05 -17.37 7.15
CA VAL A 160 -3.68 -16.82 7.23
C VAL A 160 -3.17 -17.01 8.65
N THR A 161 -1.99 -17.63 8.77
CA THR A 161 -1.35 -17.93 10.06
C THR A 161 -0.20 -16.98 10.35
N ASP A 162 0.41 -17.08 11.51
CA ASP A 162 1.56 -16.25 11.90
C ASP A 162 2.74 -16.43 10.93
N ALA A 163 3.26 -15.31 10.41
CA ALA A 163 4.30 -15.30 9.40
C ALA A 163 5.63 -15.88 9.93
N PHE A 164 6.02 -15.53 11.17
CA PHE A 164 7.26 -16.04 11.76
C PHE A 164 7.21 -17.57 11.97
N ALA A 165 6.10 -18.08 12.49
CA ALA A 165 5.93 -19.51 12.71
C ALA A 165 5.94 -20.30 11.38
N ALA A 166 5.29 -19.80 10.35
CA ALA A 166 5.28 -20.41 9.02
C ALA A 166 6.67 -20.37 8.36
N ALA A 167 7.37 -19.23 8.46
CA ALA A 167 8.75 -19.10 7.98
C ALA A 167 9.70 -20.10 8.65
N TRP A 168 9.59 -20.27 9.99
CA TRP A 168 10.38 -21.25 10.73
C TRP A 168 10.12 -22.68 10.27
N GLN A 169 8.85 -23.06 10.07
CA GLN A 169 8.47 -24.40 9.57
C GLN A 169 9.02 -24.64 8.16
N ALA A 170 8.85 -23.66 7.26
CA ALA A 170 9.34 -23.74 5.88
C ALA A 170 10.88 -23.87 5.84
N LEU A 171 11.61 -23.06 6.61
CA LEU A 171 13.05 -23.15 6.71
C LEU A 171 13.51 -24.53 7.23
N SER A 172 12.82 -25.06 8.23
CA SER A 172 13.11 -26.39 8.79
C SER A 172 12.91 -27.49 7.73
N GLU A 173 11.92 -27.35 6.86
CA GLU A 173 11.69 -28.26 5.73
C GLU A 173 12.81 -28.14 4.68
N LEU A 174 13.17 -26.92 4.29
CA LEU A 174 14.22 -26.66 3.31
C LEU A 174 15.58 -27.19 3.78
N ARG A 175 15.92 -27.02 5.05
CA ARG A 175 17.14 -27.60 5.64
C ARG A 175 17.16 -29.12 5.57
N ARG A 176 16.02 -29.79 5.79
CA ARG A 176 15.92 -31.26 5.62
C ARG A 176 16.10 -31.69 4.16
N LYS A 177 15.74 -30.84 3.20
CA LYS A 177 15.98 -31.06 1.76
C LYS A 177 17.44 -30.82 1.34
N GLN A 178 18.31 -30.42 2.27
CA GLN A 178 19.75 -30.19 2.04
C GLN A 178 20.02 -29.22 0.88
N VAL A 179 19.36 -28.06 0.91
CA VAL A 179 19.61 -26.97 -0.03
C VAL A 179 20.92 -26.25 0.31
N ASP A 180 21.55 -25.64 -0.67
CA ASP A 180 22.81 -24.87 -0.51
C ASP A 180 22.52 -23.42 -0.10
N LEU A 181 21.35 -22.88 -0.47
CA LEU A 181 20.92 -21.50 -0.28
C LEU A 181 19.44 -21.47 0.09
N THR A 182 19.06 -20.69 1.08
CA THR A 182 17.68 -20.48 1.53
C THR A 182 17.22 -19.05 1.26
N VAL A 183 16.10 -18.88 0.54
CA VAL A 183 15.48 -17.59 0.21
C VAL A 183 14.07 -17.54 0.77
N CYS A 184 13.75 -16.52 1.53
CA CYS A 184 12.39 -16.21 1.99
C CYS A 184 11.90 -14.96 1.25
N ILE A 185 10.77 -15.07 0.56
CA ILE A 185 10.04 -13.94 -0.02
C ILE A 185 9.01 -13.53 1.03
N TYR A 186 9.10 -12.33 1.55
CA TYR A 186 8.22 -11.87 2.62
C TYR A 186 7.45 -10.62 2.17
N HIS A 187 6.17 -10.81 1.85
CA HIS A 187 5.28 -9.66 1.68
C HIS A 187 4.90 -9.12 3.05
N GLY A 188 5.77 -8.32 3.56
CA GLY A 188 5.78 -7.64 4.85
C GLY A 188 7.11 -6.94 5.04
N GLY A 189 7.13 -6.00 5.98
CA GLY A 189 8.28 -5.14 6.21
C GLY A 189 9.00 -5.41 7.52
N PHE A 190 9.68 -4.39 8.01
CA PHE A 190 10.48 -4.43 9.22
C PHE A 190 9.79 -3.69 10.36
N GLU A 191 9.65 -4.34 11.50
CA GLU A 191 9.12 -3.77 12.74
C GLU A 191 10.15 -2.91 13.47
N ALA A 192 11.40 -2.87 13.00
CA ALA A 192 12.48 -2.09 13.55
C ALA A 192 13.15 -1.22 12.49
N ASP A 193 13.76 -0.13 12.91
CA ASP A 193 14.66 0.65 12.08
C ASP A 193 15.84 -0.22 11.63
N VAL A 194 15.98 -0.40 10.33
CA VAL A 194 16.94 -1.36 9.73
C VAL A 194 18.42 -0.97 9.94
N LYS A 195 18.70 0.27 10.34
CA LYS A 195 20.06 0.77 10.61
C LYS A 195 20.43 0.65 12.09
N THR A 196 19.49 0.98 12.96
CA THR A 196 19.74 1.07 14.40
C THR A 196 19.23 -0.13 15.19
N GLY A 197 18.29 -0.91 14.63
CA GLY A 197 17.61 -2.00 15.31
C GLY A 197 16.62 -1.55 16.38
N LYS A 198 16.31 -0.25 16.45
CA LYS A 198 15.27 0.26 17.35
C LYS A 198 13.89 -0.23 16.89
N ILE A 199 13.16 -0.86 17.79
CA ILE A 199 11.77 -1.29 17.51
C ILE A 199 10.89 -0.05 17.28
N LEU A 200 10.21 -0.02 16.14
CA LEU A 200 9.31 1.04 15.71
C LEU A 200 7.85 0.64 15.86
N SER A 201 7.53 -0.65 15.70
CA SER A 201 6.18 -1.19 15.83
C SER A 201 6.20 -2.53 16.58
N GLN A 202 5.12 -2.79 17.34
CA GLN A 202 4.91 -4.07 18.06
C GLN A 202 3.54 -4.67 17.70
N THR A 203 2.91 -4.21 16.65
CA THR A 203 1.59 -4.69 16.22
C THR A 203 1.61 -6.14 15.75
N GLY A 204 2.74 -6.61 15.22
CA GLY A 204 2.87 -7.90 14.56
C GLY A 204 2.58 -7.87 13.06
N GLU A 205 2.25 -6.71 12.51
CA GLU A 205 2.07 -6.51 11.06
C GLU A 205 3.36 -6.83 10.30
N ASN A 206 4.44 -6.22 10.73
CA ASN A 206 5.77 -6.42 10.17
C ASN A 206 6.60 -7.26 11.13
N GLN A 207 7.30 -8.28 10.60
CA GLN A 207 8.10 -9.22 11.38
C GLN A 207 9.49 -9.48 10.75
N GLY A 208 9.87 -8.73 9.72
CA GLY A 208 11.07 -8.95 8.92
C GLY A 208 12.37 -8.85 9.72
N TRP A 209 12.46 -7.91 10.65
CA TRP A 209 13.62 -7.77 11.52
C TRP A 209 13.83 -8.99 12.39
N ARG A 210 12.74 -9.49 13.01
CA ARG A 210 12.77 -10.69 13.84
C ARG A 210 13.09 -11.94 13.02
N ILE A 211 12.49 -12.10 11.84
CA ILE A 211 12.76 -13.24 10.94
C ILE A 211 14.24 -13.28 10.56
N CYS A 212 14.83 -12.15 10.16
CA CYS A 212 16.24 -12.06 9.84
C CYS A 212 17.15 -12.45 11.02
N ARG A 213 16.82 -12.01 12.23
CA ARG A 213 17.68 -12.23 13.39
C ARG A 213 17.58 -13.61 14.00
N GLU A 214 16.39 -14.21 13.98
CA GLU A 214 16.10 -15.40 14.80
C GLU A 214 16.05 -16.70 13.99
N LEU A 215 15.74 -16.63 12.67
CA LEU A 215 15.55 -17.85 11.89
C LEU A 215 16.80 -18.30 11.13
N GLY A 216 17.58 -17.39 10.57
CA GLY A 216 18.81 -17.67 9.83
C GLY A 216 18.55 -18.21 8.41
N PHE A 217 17.65 -17.56 7.66
CA PHE A 217 17.67 -17.62 6.19
C PHE A 217 18.94 -16.96 5.67
N ASP A 218 19.44 -17.40 4.52
CA ASP A 218 20.55 -16.72 3.86
C ASP A 218 20.08 -15.39 3.26
N VAL A 219 18.89 -15.37 2.65
CA VAL A 219 18.29 -14.19 2.02
C VAL A 219 16.84 -14.02 2.45
N LEU A 220 16.43 -12.78 2.74
CA LEU A 220 15.04 -12.36 2.89
C LEU A 220 14.76 -11.22 1.90
N LEU A 221 13.80 -11.42 1.00
CA LEU A 221 13.30 -10.41 0.07
C LEU A 221 12.04 -9.81 0.67
N ALA A 222 12.11 -8.58 1.17
CA ALA A 222 11.01 -7.88 1.85
C ALA A 222 10.19 -7.00 0.89
N ALA A 223 8.97 -6.62 1.30
CA ALA A 223 7.98 -5.88 0.54
C ALA A 223 7.06 -5.03 1.44
N HIS A 224 5.87 -4.63 0.95
CA HIS A 224 4.76 -4.06 1.73
C HIS A 224 4.96 -2.63 2.24
N GLN A 225 6.11 -2.30 2.77
CA GLN A 225 6.37 -0.95 3.31
C GLN A 225 6.80 0.06 2.25
N HIS A 226 6.97 -0.34 1.01
CA HIS A 226 7.44 0.51 -0.12
C HIS A 226 8.76 1.22 0.17
N MET A 227 9.60 0.62 0.99
CA MET A 227 10.83 1.22 1.49
C MET A 227 12.00 0.94 0.54
N GLU A 228 12.78 1.96 0.20
CA GLU A 228 14.02 1.75 -0.53
C GLU A 228 15.11 1.21 0.38
N ALA A 229 15.37 -0.09 0.30
CA ALA A 229 16.41 -0.74 1.09
C ALA A 229 17.25 -1.69 0.24
N GLU A 230 18.55 -1.48 0.22
CA GLU A 230 19.51 -2.32 -0.50
C GLU A 230 20.71 -2.68 0.37
N ASN A 231 21.34 -3.78 0.05
CA ASN A 231 22.61 -4.22 0.62
C ASN A 231 22.64 -4.25 2.17
N LEU A 232 21.53 -4.70 2.76
CA LEU A 232 21.40 -4.83 4.21
C LEU A 232 21.77 -6.26 4.65
N GLN A 233 22.32 -6.36 5.87
CA GLN A 233 22.53 -7.63 6.55
C GLN A 233 22.06 -7.51 8.00
N ILE A 234 21.06 -8.30 8.38
CA ILE A 234 20.44 -8.30 9.71
C ILE A 234 20.57 -9.69 10.31
N GLY A 235 21.24 -9.85 11.44
CA GLY A 235 21.40 -11.14 12.12
C GLY A 235 22.07 -12.24 11.27
N GLY A 236 22.82 -11.87 10.23
CA GLY A 236 23.43 -12.82 9.27
C GLY A 236 22.63 -13.01 7.98
N THR A 237 21.35 -12.65 7.94
CA THR A 237 20.48 -12.70 6.75
C THR A 237 20.69 -11.47 5.87
N TYR A 238 20.98 -11.68 4.58
CA TYR A 238 20.99 -10.61 3.57
C TYR A 238 19.55 -10.22 3.22
N THR A 239 19.25 -8.92 3.19
CA THR A 239 17.89 -8.46 2.93
C THR A 239 17.85 -7.17 2.11
N CYS A 240 16.72 -6.94 1.47
CA CYS A 240 16.43 -5.76 0.64
C CYS A 240 14.93 -5.57 0.50
N GLN A 241 14.53 -4.37 0.05
CA GLN A 241 13.14 -4.05 -0.29
C GLN A 241 13.12 -3.04 -1.44
N PRO A 242 12.40 -3.27 -2.56
CA PRO A 242 12.19 -2.27 -3.59
C PRO A 242 11.07 -1.29 -3.18
N PRO A 243 11.04 -0.08 -3.75
CA PRO A 243 9.88 0.82 -3.63
C PRO A 243 8.70 0.34 -4.49
N GLU A 244 7.55 0.97 -4.31
CA GLU A 244 6.32 0.71 -5.04
C GLU A 244 6.37 1.09 -6.54
N LYS A 245 5.34 0.63 -7.29
CA LYS A 245 5.01 1.05 -8.68
C LYS A 245 6.10 0.76 -9.69
N ALA A 246 6.91 -0.26 -9.41
CA ALA A 246 8.02 -0.64 -10.28
C ALA A 246 8.89 0.57 -10.69
N ALA A 247 9.08 1.54 -9.77
CA ALA A 247 9.98 2.67 -9.98
C ALA A 247 11.45 2.21 -9.98
N LYS A 248 11.75 1.18 -9.19
CA LYS A 248 13.03 0.46 -9.13
C LYS A 248 12.75 -1.02 -8.88
N PHE A 249 13.71 -1.84 -9.25
CA PHE A 249 13.75 -3.25 -8.87
C PHE A 249 15.07 -3.58 -8.16
N ILE A 250 15.12 -4.71 -7.47
CA ILE A 250 16.37 -5.20 -6.88
C ILE A 250 17.08 -6.12 -7.87
N ARG A 251 18.38 -5.89 -8.07
CA ARG A 251 19.30 -6.87 -8.59
C ARG A 251 20.22 -7.34 -7.48
N MET A 252 20.15 -8.63 -7.12
CA MET A 252 20.99 -9.24 -6.09
C MET A 252 21.92 -10.26 -6.72
N ASN A 253 23.22 -10.12 -6.48
CA ASN A 253 24.24 -11.09 -6.90
C ASN A 253 24.66 -11.89 -5.66
N ILE A 254 24.56 -13.20 -5.73
CA ILE A 254 24.86 -14.13 -4.66
C ILE A 254 26.00 -15.04 -5.08
N THR A 255 26.94 -15.23 -4.17
CA THR A 255 28.05 -16.18 -4.31
C THR A 255 27.96 -17.20 -3.16
N ALA A 256 27.93 -18.48 -3.50
CA ALA A 256 27.93 -19.57 -2.53
C ALA A 256 29.15 -20.47 -2.71
N ASP A 257 29.95 -20.65 -1.66
CA ASP A 257 31.11 -21.57 -1.62
C ASP A 257 31.19 -22.27 -0.25
N ARG A 258 31.22 -23.61 -0.26
CA ARG A 258 31.46 -24.49 0.87
C ARG A 258 30.64 -24.16 2.13
N GLY A 259 29.36 -23.78 1.96
CA GLY A 259 28.47 -23.43 3.07
C GLY A 259 28.56 -21.97 3.53
N SER A 260 29.35 -21.16 2.85
CA SER A 260 29.36 -19.70 3.01
C SER A 260 28.54 -19.05 1.89
N VAL A 261 27.69 -18.11 2.26
CA VAL A 261 26.88 -17.29 1.32
C VAL A 261 27.28 -15.85 1.47
N HIS A 262 27.52 -15.18 0.34
CA HIS A 262 27.72 -13.74 0.27
C HIS A 262 26.77 -13.16 -0.76
N ALA A 263 26.02 -12.12 -0.42
CA ALA A 263 25.09 -11.45 -1.30
C ALA A 263 25.27 -9.94 -1.30
N VAL A 264 25.14 -9.33 -2.47
CA VAL A 264 25.14 -7.87 -2.66
C VAL A 264 23.91 -7.52 -3.48
N SER A 265 23.04 -6.69 -2.94
CA SER A 265 21.86 -6.18 -3.64
C SER A 265 22.02 -4.71 -4.02
N ARG A 266 21.36 -4.32 -5.12
CA ARG A 266 21.27 -2.94 -5.58
C ARG A 266 19.87 -2.63 -6.05
N LEU A 267 19.40 -1.44 -5.70
CA LEU A 267 18.22 -0.81 -6.29
C LEU A 267 18.57 -0.28 -7.69
N VAL A 268 17.95 -0.83 -8.69
CA VAL A 268 18.15 -0.43 -10.10
C VAL A 268 16.93 0.38 -10.53
N PRO A 269 17.09 1.65 -10.90
CA PRO A 269 15.99 2.45 -11.44
C PRO A 269 15.43 1.83 -12.72
N ALA A 270 14.11 1.87 -12.90
CA ALA A 270 13.50 1.55 -14.18
C ALA A 270 13.94 2.58 -15.23
N GLU A 271 14.48 2.12 -16.37
CA GLU A 271 14.83 2.99 -17.48
C GLU A 271 13.62 3.23 -18.38
N ASP A 272 13.51 4.43 -18.99
CA ASP A 272 12.39 4.72 -19.90
C ASP A 272 12.57 4.04 -21.28
N GLN A 273 12.70 2.72 -21.27
CA GLN A 273 12.85 1.84 -22.42
C GLN A 273 12.02 0.56 -22.20
N PRO A 274 10.69 0.63 -22.31
CA PRO A 274 9.84 -0.50 -21.98
C PRO A 274 10.03 -1.66 -22.96
N LEU A 275 9.83 -2.88 -22.46
CA LEU A 275 9.84 -4.09 -23.28
C LEU A 275 8.72 -4.00 -24.35
N PRO A 276 9.04 -4.04 -25.66
CA PRO A 276 8.03 -3.85 -26.72
C PRO A 276 6.85 -4.81 -26.62
N ALA A 277 7.11 -6.10 -26.37
CA ALA A 277 6.06 -7.10 -26.22
C ALA A 277 5.11 -6.81 -25.05
N ALA A 278 5.61 -6.23 -23.95
CA ALA A 278 4.76 -5.81 -22.82
C ALA A 278 3.87 -4.63 -23.24
N MET A 279 4.42 -3.64 -23.96
CA MET A 279 3.62 -2.51 -24.45
C MET A 279 2.57 -2.94 -25.47
N GLU A 280 2.88 -3.90 -26.34
CA GLU A 280 1.89 -4.48 -27.27
C GLU A 280 0.75 -5.16 -26.53
N ALA A 281 1.03 -5.86 -25.41
CA ALA A 281 -0.01 -6.49 -24.58
C ALA A 281 -0.87 -5.46 -23.84
N ILE A 282 -0.30 -4.36 -23.38
CA ILE A 282 -0.99 -3.31 -22.61
C ILE A 282 -1.82 -2.39 -23.52
N ALA A 283 -1.34 -2.05 -24.71
CA ALA A 283 -1.90 -0.99 -25.55
C ALA A 283 -3.41 -1.08 -25.85
N PRO A 284 -4.00 -2.25 -26.13
CA PRO A 284 -5.45 -2.35 -26.38
C PRO A 284 -6.28 -1.91 -25.17
N THR A 285 -5.90 -2.39 -23.97
CA THR A 285 -6.60 -2.06 -22.72
C THR A 285 -6.37 -0.60 -22.34
N GLU A 286 -5.15 -0.10 -22.52
CA GLU A 286 -4.82 1.30 -22.21
C GLU A 286 -5.57 2.31 -23.06
N LYS A 287 -5.84 1.98 -24.32
CA LYS A 287 -6.68 2.81 -25.19
C LYS A 287 -8.11 2.91 -24.65
N GLN A 288 -8.73 1.79 -24.34
CA GLN A 288 -10.09 1.75 -23.78
C GLN A 288 -10.16 2.43 -22.41
N LEU A 289 -9.18 2.18 -21.56
CA LEU A 289 -9.03 2.84 -20.26
C LEU A 289 -9.01 4.35 -20.41
N ASN A 290 -8.20 4.90 -21.32
CA ASN A 290 -8.11 6.36 -21.48
C ASN A 290 -9.41 6.97 -21.98
N GLU A 291 -10.12 6.31 -22.89
CA GLU A 291 -11.46 6.73 -23.34
C GLU A 291 -12.45 6.74 -22.16
N TRP A 292 -12.44 5.73 -21.32
CA TRP A 292 -13.29 5.64 -20.13
C TRP A 292 -12.91 6.68 -19.07
N LEU A 293 -11.61 6.84 -18.76
CA LEU A 293 -11.12 7.81 -17.79
C LEU A 293 -11.49 9.25 -18.16
N ASP A 294 -11.54 9.60 -19.44
CA ASP A 294 -11.85 10.94 -19.91
C ASP A 294 -13.37 11.23 -19.97
N THR A 295 -14.22 10.27 -19.56
CA THR A 295 -15.66 10.47 -19.48
C THR A 295 -16.01 11.55 -18.45
N PRO A 296 -16.72 12.62 -18.84
CA PRO A 296 -17.16 13.66 -17.92
C PRO A 296 -18.30 13.17 -17.03
N VAL A 297 -18.21 13.37 -15.73
CA VAL A 297 -19.23 12.95 -14.76
C VAL A 297 -19.96 14.13 -14.11
N GLY A 298 -19.37 15.31 -14.05
CA GLY A 298 -20.03 16.50 -13.49
C GLY A 298 -19.10 17.72 -13.39
N ARG A 299 -19.49 18.70 -12.59
CA ARG A 299 -18.75 19.96 -12.44
C ARG A 299 -18.82 20.50 -11.03
N LEU A 300 -17.68 20.96 -10.52
CA LEU A 300 -17.57 21.72 -9.28
C LEU A 300 -17.68 23.22 -9.55
N ASP A 301 -18.04 24.01 -8.52
CA ASP A 301 -18.06 25.49 -8.58
C ASP A 301 -16.65 26.09 -8.65
N THR A 302 -15.64 25.36 -8.23
CA THR A 302 -14.23 25.78 -8.23
C THR A 302 -13.31 24.58 -8.44
N PRO A 303 -12.12 24.72 -9.06
CA PRO A 303 -11.10 23.68 -9.02
C PRO A 303 -10.57 23.54 -7.59
N LEU A 304 -10.09 22.32 -7.23
CA LEU A 304 -9.54 22.02 -5.91
C LEU A 304 -8.02 21.91 -6.04
N PRO A 305 -7.25 22.88 -5.52
CA PRO A 305 -5.81 22.84 -5.66
C PRO A 305 -5.19 21.70 -4.87
N GLY A 306 -4.25 20.99 -5.49
CA GLY A 306 -3.31 20.14 -4.84
C GLY A 306 -2.23 20.92 -4.10
N GLY A 307 -1.18 20.26 -3.66
CA GLY A 307 -0.05 20.92 -3.02
C GLY A 307 0.76 20.03 -2.10
N ALA A 308 1.73 20.64 -1.44
CA ALA A 308 2.56 19.96 -0.45
C ALA A 308 1.69 19.49 0.73
N PRO A 309 1.77 18.22 1.15
CA PRO A 309 0.93 17.66 2.21
C PRO A 309 0.96 18.47 3.51
N LEU A 310 2.13 18.98 3.92
CA LEU A 310 2.24 19.84 5.10
C LEU A 310 1.43 21.15 4.98
N ALA A 311 1.47 21.79 3.81
CA ALA A 311 0.73 23.03 3.58
C ALA A 311 -0.80 22.78 3.58
N LEU A 312 -1.23 21.68 2.96
CA LEU A 312 -2.63 21.25 2.96
C LEU A 312 -3.12 20.90 4.37
N ALA A 313 -2.30 20.20 5.16
CA ALA A 313 -2.62 19.86 6.54
C ALA A 313 -2.75 21.12 7.43
N ALA A 314 -1.85 22.08 7.27
CA ALA A 314 -1.82 23.29 8.08
C ALA A 314 -2.91 24.33 7.72
N ASN A 315 -3.22 24.44 6.43
CA ASN A 315 -4.12 25.50 5.93
C ASN A 315 -5.51 24.99 5.51
N GLY A 316 -5.75 23.67 5.58
CA GLY A 316 -6.94 23.01 5.06
C GLY A 316 -6.82 22.65 3.57
N SER A 317 -7.65 21.70 3.14
CA SER A 317 -7.70 21.20 1.76
C SER A 317 -9.13 21.18 1.25
N LEU A 318 -9.40 21.89 0.15
CA LEU A 318 -10.70 21.83 -0.52
C LEU A 318 -11.00 20.43 -1.06
N LEU A 319 -9.99 19.66 -1.45
CA LEU A 319 -10.16 18.28 -1.89
C LEU A 319 -10.62 17.39 -0.72
N ALA A 320 -10.01 17.53 0.46
CA ALA A 320 -10.45 16.81 1.64
C ALA A 320 -11.87 17.22 2.06
N ASN A 321 -12.21 18.51 1.98
CA ASN A 321 -13.57 18.98 2.25
C ASN A 321 -14.57 18.36 1.27
N PHE A 322 -14.23 18.27 -0.02
CA PHE A 322 -15.08 17.65 -1.03
C PHE A 322 -15.30 16.15 -0.73
N PHE A 323 -14.26 15.41 -0.40
CA PHE A 323 -14.40 14.00 -0.02
C PHE A 323 -15.27 13.83 1.24
N ASN A 324 -15.04 14.64 2.26
CA ASN A 324 -15.86 14.65 3.47
C ASN A 324 -17.33 15.02 3.16
N GLN A 325 -17.57 15.97 2.26
CA GLN A 325 -18.92 16.35 1.83
C GLN A 325 -19.65 15.16 1.17
N VAL A 326 -18.97 14.40 0.34
CA VAL A 326 -19.52 13.16 -0.27
C VAL A 326 -19.82 12.13 0.83
N GLN A 327 -18.86 11.85 1.71
CA GLN A 327 -19.01 10.88 2.80
C GLN A 327 -20.19 11.23 3.71
N LEU A 328 -20.35 12.50 4.06
CA LEU A 328 -21.51 12.99 4.86
C LEU A 328 -22.83 12.82 4.11
N ALA A 329 -22.87 13.14 2.81
CA ALA A 329 -24.08 13.03 2.01
C ALA A 329 -24.51 11.56 1.81
N VAL A 330 -23.58 10.63 1.79
CA VAL A 330 -23.84 9.19 1.64
C VAL A 330 -24.23 8.55 2.97
N SER A 331 -23.53 8.88 4.06
CA SER A 331 -23.68 8.22 5.36
C SER A 331 -24.78 8.84 6.24
N GLY A 332 -25.05 10.13 6.07
CA GLY A 332 -25.90 10.91 7.00
C GLY A 332 -25.31 11.06 8.40
N ALA A 333 -24.00 10.84 8.56
CA ALA A 333 -23.32 10.96 9.85
C ALA A 333 -23.21 12.42 10.32
N ASP A 334 -23.02 12.62 11.62
CA ASP A 334 -22.85 13.95 12.22
C ASP A 334 -21.55 14.63 11.74
N ILE A 335 -20.46 13.86 11.68
CA ILE A 335 -19.12 14.31 11.30
C ILE A 335 -18.45 13.32 10.37
N SER A 336 -17.46 13.78 9.64
CA SER A 336 -16.69 12.97 8.69
C SER A 336 -15.19 13.15 8.87
N VAL A 337 -14.45 12.13 8.51
CA VAL A 337 -13.00 12.19 8.41
C VAL A 337 -12.51 11.51 7.13
N THR A 338 -11.56 12.14 6.46
CA THR A 338 -10.87 11.58 5.31
C THR A 338 -9.37 11.85 5.38
N SER A 339 -8.60 11.13 4.60
CA SER A 339 -7.17 11.39 4.40
C SER A 339 -6.86 11.58 2.92
N LEU A 340 -5.72 12.18 2.61
CA LEU A 340 -5.24 12.36 1.25
C LEU A 340 -3.99 11.49 1.02
N SER A 341 -3.70 11.20 -0.25
CA SER A 341 -2.51 10.43 -0.62
C SER A 341 -1.20 11.19 -0.31
N ASN A 342 -0.06 10.49 -0.38
CA ASN A 342 1.26 11.11 -0.21
C ASN A 342 1.57 12.20 -1.24
N GLN A 343 0.91 12.18 -2.40
CA GLN A 343 1.01 13.19 -3.46
C GLN A 343 -0.39 13.67 -3.81
N VAL A 344 -0.66 14.94 -3.61
CA VAL A 344 -1.97 15.56 -3.85
C VAL A 344 -1.88 16.44 -5.09
N SER A 345 -2.44 15.97 -6.19
CA SER A 345 -2.55 16.72 -7.45
C SER A 345 -3.77 17.62 -7.46
N ASP A 346 -3.78 18.60 -8.38
CA ASP A 346 -4.95 19.43 -8.64
C ASP A 346 -6.13 18.58 -9.10
N PHE A 347 -7.32 18.90 -8.59
CA PHE A 347 -8.57 18.28 -9.00
C PHE A 347 -9.39 19.26 -9.84
N PRO A 348 -9.73 18.93 -11.08
CA PRO A 348 -10.29 19.89 -12.03
C PRO A 348 -11.74 20.28 -11.70
N GLN A 349 -12.14 21.46 -12.14
CA GLN A 349 -13.53 21.92 -12.02
C GLN A 349 -14.49 21.06 -12.87
N ASN A 350 -14.09 20.69 -14.08
CA ASN A 350 -14.83 19.72 -14.90
C ASN A 350 -14.36 18.34 -14.51
N VAL A 351 -15.20 17.59 -13.80
CA VAL A 351 -14.85 16.32 -13.21
C VAL A 351 -14.99 15.20 -14.23
N THR A 352 -13.92 14.45 -14.42
CA THR A 352 -13.89 13.20 -15.18
C THR A 352 -13.67 12.01 -14.24
N ILE A 353 -13.90 10.80 -14.72
CA ILE A 353 -13.56 9.56 -13.98
C ILE A 353 -12.06 9.59 -13.60
N ARG A 354 -11.19 9.99 -14.52
CA ARG A 354 -9.74 10.16 -14.28
C ARG A 354 -9.45 10.98 -13.03
N ALA A 355 -10.10 12.12 -12.90
CA ALA A 355 -9.89 13.00 -11.77
C ALA A 355 -10.23 12.31 -10.43
N ILE A 356 -11.30 11.54 -10.40
CA ILE A 356 -11.76 10.82 -9.20
C ILE A 356 -10.82 9.68 -8.86
N ILE A 357 -10.58 8.75 -9.80
CA ILE A 357 -9.76 7.55 -9.58
C ILE A 357 -8.31 7.91 -9.23
N CYS A 358 -7.75 8.95 -9.85
CA CYS A 358 -6.39 9.40 -9.55
C CYS A 358 -6.28 10.15 -8.21
N ALA A 359 -7.35 10.78 -7.75
CA ALA A 359 -7.36 11.50 -6.48
C ALA A 359 -7.69 10.59 -5.28
N TYR A 360 -8.49 9.54 -5.50
CA TYR A 360 -8.88 8.55 -4.49
C TYR A 360 -8.53 7.14 -5.00
N ALA A 361 -7.27 6.75 -4.85
CA ALA A 361 -6.72 5.54 -5.45
C ALA A 361 -6.83 4.26 -4.57
N PHE A 362 -7.34 4.39 -3.33
CA PHE A 362 -7.44 3.25 -2.41
C PHE A 362 -8.82 2.57 -2.51
N PRO A 363 -8.90 1.23 -2.46
CA PRO A 363 -10.16 0.47 -2.51
C PRO A 363 -10.87 0.49 -1.15
N ASN A 364 -10.97 1.65 -0.56
CA ASN A 364 -11.58 1.82 0.76
C ASN A 364 -13.10 1.86 0.65
N THR A 365 -13.77 1.16 1.56
CA THR A 365 -15.22 1.27 1.81
C THR A 365 -15.52 2.28 2.92
N LEU A 366 -16.77 2.71 3.06
CA LEU A 366 -17.17 3.70 4.04
C LEU A 366 -17.87 3.03 5.24
N LYS A 367 -17.39 3.32 6.46
CA LYS A 367 -17.99 2.88 7.71
C LYS A 367 -18.52 4.07 8.50
N THR A 368 -19.58 3.83 9.28
CA THR A 368 -20.10 4.79 10.26
C THR A 368 -19.99 4.17 11.64
N ILE A 369 -19.30 4.84 12.55
CA ILE A 369 -19.09 4.40 13.93
C ILE A 369 -19.65 5.42 14.94
N ARG A 370 -19.91 4.98 16.16
CA ARG A 370 -20.27 5.87 17.26
C ARG A 370 -19.04 6.27 18.04
N VAL A 371 -18.83 7.57 18.21
CA VAL A 371 -17.65 8.13 18.87
C VAL A 371 -18.05 9.03 20.04
N THR A 372 -17.24 9.03 21.08
CA THR A 372 -17.32 9.97 22.21
C THR A 372 -16.31 11.10 22.04
N ARG A 373 -16.47 12.19 22.80
CA ARG A 373 -15.46 13.26 22.84
C ARG A 373 -14.06 12.73 23.17
N LYS A 374 -13.94 11.75 24.05
CA LYS A 374 -12.66 11.11 24.41
C LYS A 374 -12.00 10.41 23.21
N VAL A 375 -12.78 9.68 22.42
CA VAL A 375 -12.28 9.02 21.19
C VAL A 375 -11.83 10.06 20.18
N LEU A 376 -12.65 11.10 19.95
CA LEU A 376 -12.30 12.20 19.04
C LEU A 376 -11.04 12.93 19.48
N MET A 377 -10.88 13.21 20.79
CA MET A 377 -9.68 13.83 21.34
C MET A 377 -8.45 13.00 21.04
N SER A 378 -8.50 11.67 21.23
CA SER A 378 -7.38 10.78 20.90
C SER A 378 -7.03 10.81 19.42
N ALA A 379 -8.04 10.77 18.54
CA ALA A 379 -7.83 10.81 17.09
C ALA A 379 -7.27 12.17 16.60
N LEU A 380 -7.80 13.26 17.13
CA LEU A 380 -7.31 14.61 16.84
C LEU A 380 -5.88 14.82 17.31
N GLU A 381 -5.52 14.34 18.51
CA GLU A 381 -4.13 14.40 19.00
C GLU A 381 -3.18 13.55 18.11
N ARG A 382 -3.66 12.40 17.59
CA ARG A 382 -2.89 11.62 16.60
C ARG A 382 -2.67 12.43 15.31
N SER A 383 -3.69 13.14 14.81
CA SER A 383 -3.55 14.02 13.64
C SER A 383 -2.61 15.19 13.96
N MET A 384 -2.73 15.82 15.14
CA MET A 384 -1.84 16.92 15.54
C MET A 384 -0.39 16.49 15.76
N ALA A 385 -0.12 15.21 16.03
CA ALA A 385 1.23 14.66 16.10
C ALA A 385 1.95 14.65 14.74
N TYR A 386 1.25 14.93 13.63
CA TYR A 386 1.82 15.12 12.29
C TYR A 386 2.77 16.32 12.22
N PHE A 387 2.49 17.36 12.97
CA PHE A 387 3.27 18.61 12.96
C PHE A 387 4.45 18.55 13.93
N ASP A 388 5.56 19.15 13.51
CA ASP A 388 6.76 19.38 14.34
C ASP A 388 7.44 20.68 13.90
N PHE A 389 8.47 21.10 14.61
CA PHE A 389 9.25 22.27 14.28
C PHE A 389 10.69 21.88 13.97
N ALA A 390 11.20 22.40 12.86
CA ALA A 390 12.59 22.32 12.48
C ALA A 390 13.47 23.18 13.42
N PRO A 391 14.80 22.97 13.44
CA PRO A 391 15.69 23.75 14.30
C PRO A 391 15.65 25.28 14.09
N ASP A 392 15.24 25.74 12.92
CA ASP A 392 15.05 27.14 12.58
C ASP A 392 13.68 27.70 13.00
N GLY A 393 12.82 26.88 13.62
CA GLY A 393 11.49 27.23 14.07
C GLY A 393 10.40 27.14 12.98
N SER A 394 10.73 26.71 11.75
CA SER A 394 9.74 26.48 10.71
C SER A 394 8.94 25.22 10.98
N LEU A 395 7.65 25.23 10.54
CA LEU A 395 6.77 24.08 10.65
C LEU A 395 7.26 22.96 9.71
N CYS A 396 7.33 21.74 10.22
CA CYS A 396 7.71 20.56 9.44
C CYS A 396 6.82 19.36 9.78
N VAL A 397 6.92 18.29 9.00
CA VAL A 397 6.27 17.00 9.31
C VAL A 397 7.09 16.27 10.35
N SER A 398 6.42 15.71 11.35
CA SER A 398 7.11 14.94 12.38
C SER A 398 7.72 13.66 11.81
N ARG A 399 8.84 13.25 12.38
CA ARG A 399 9.59 12.06 11.98
C ARG A 399 8.75 10.78 12.01
N ALA A 400 7.78 10.70 12.91
CA ALA A 400 6.87 9.57 13.03
C ALA A 400 5.95 9.35 11.82
N PHE A 401 5.79 10.35 10.94
CA PHE A 401 5.06 10.25 9.69
C PHE A 401 5.96 10.18 8.45
N LEU A 402 7.27 10.22 8.65
CA LEU A 402 8.27 10.14 7.57
C LEU A 402 9.11 8.88 7.63
N GLU A 403 9.16 8.22 8.79
CA GLU A 403 9.98 7.04 9.02
C GLU A 403 9.17 5.88 9.61
N PRO A 404 9.44 4.64 9.19
CA PRO A 404 10.43 4.22 8.19
C PRO A 404 10.04 4.57 6.75
N ILE A 405 8.79 4.94 6.51
CA ILE A 405 8.23 5.35 5.21
C ILE A 405 7.42 6.63 5.35
N VAL A 406 7.25 7.34 4.23
CA VAL A 406 6.41 8.53 4.17
C VAL A 406 4.93 8.16 4.25
N GLN A 407 4.21 8.70 5.24
CA GLN A 407 2.82 8.34 5.57
C GLN A 407 1.93 9.58 5.71
N HIS A 408 1.97 10.51 4.75
CA HIS A 408 1.07 11.67 4.77
C HIS A 408 -0.41 11.24 4.77
N PHE A 409 -0.73 10.08 4.18
CA PHE A 409 -2.07 9.48 4.21
C PHE A 409 -2.56 9.08 5.61
N ASN A 410 -1.71 9.11 6.62
CA ASN A 410 -2.09 8.93 8.02
C ASN A 410 -2.44 10.23 8.75
N TYR A 411 -2.49 11.37 8.05
CA TYR A 411 -3.07 12.60 8.56
C TYR A 411 -4.56 12.69 8.16
N ASP A 412 -5.43 12.93 9.14
CA ASP A 412 -6.87 12.99 8.97
C ASP A 412 -7.40 14.42 8.92
N TYR A 413 -8.24 14.70 7.90
CA TYR A 413 -8.99 15.94 7.72
C TYR A 413 -10.42 15.72 8.19
N PHE A 414 -10.84 16.45 9.21
CA PHE A 414 -12.20 16.39 9.78
C PHE A 414 -13.14 17.39 9.10
N ALA A 415 -14.42 17.08 9.04
CA ALA A 415 -15.48 18.00 8.62
C ALA A 415 -16.69 17.93 9.56
N ASN A 416 -17.47 18.99 9.61
CA ASN A 416 -18.52 19.29 10.56
C ASN A 416 -18.05 19.37 12.04
N LEU A 417 -16.75 19.50 12.25
CA LEU A 417 -16.13 19.59 13.57
C LEU A 417 -15.02 20.65 13.52
N THR A 418 -15.24 21.79 14.15
CA THR A 418 -14.22 22.84 14.23
C THR A 418 -13.23 22.54 15.34
N VAL A 419 -11.96 22.41 15.01
CA VAL A 419 -10.89 22.08 15.96
C VAL A 419 -9.92 23.24 16.07
N THR A 420 -9.56 23.60 17.30
CA THR A 420 -8.45 24.53 17.58
C THR A 420 -7.31 23.77 18.25
N ALA A 421 -6.11 23.90 17.73
CA ALA A 421 -4.93 23.25 18.29
C ALA A 421 -3.77 24.22 18.46
N ASP A 422 -3.03 24.10 19.56
CA ASP A 422 -1.81 24.86 19.86
C ASP A 422 -0.59 23.93 19.66
N LEU A 423 0.14 24.14 18.58
CA LEU A 423 1.30 23.31 18.23
C LEU A 423 2.52 23.51 19.16
N LYS A 424 2.53 24.54 20.00
CA LYS A 424 3.58 24.72 21.03
C LYS A 424 3.39 23.78 22.22
N GLN A 425 2.18 23.24 22.40
CA GLN A 425 1.96 22.21 23.41
C GLN A 425 2.63 20.89 23.04
N PRO A 426 2.98 20.06 24.01
CA PRO A 426 3.53 18.72 23.74
C PRO A 426 2.54 17.89 22.90
N ALA A 427 3.07 17.00 22.07
CA ALA A 427 2.25 16.01 21.36
C ALA A 427 1.40 15.20 22.36
N GLY A 428 0.12 15.07 22.08
CA GLY A 428 -0.89 14.48 22.98
C GLY A 428 -1.60 15.48 23.90
N ALA A 429 -1.28 16.79 23.79
CA ALA A 429 -1.93 17.88 24.53
C ALA A 429 -2.12 19.15 23.67
N ARG A 430 -2.18 18.99 22.35
CA ARG A 430 -2.24 20.10 21.38
C ARG A 430 -3.67 20.58 21.11
N VAL A 431 -4.66 19.71 21.25
CA VAL A 431 -6.07 20.06 20.98
C VAL A 431 -6.63 20.89 22.13
N VAL A 432 -6.96 22.14 21.82
CA VAL A 432 -7.46 23.12 22.82
C VAL A 432 -8.98 23.12 22.88
N SER A 433 -9.66 22.99 21.74
CA SER A 433 -11.12 23.09 21.64
C SER A 433 -11.66 22.21 20.52
N ILE A 434 -12.83 21.63 20.75
CA ILE A 434 -13.61 20.85 19.80
C ILE A 434 -15.02 21.43 19.78
N VAL A 435 -15.40 22.08 18.67
CA VAL A 435 -16.70 22.72 18.51
C VAL A 435 -17.54 21.96 17.49
N TYR A 436 -18.73 21.56 17.89
CA TYR A 436 -19.75 20.94 17.04
C TYR A 436 -21.01 21.81 17.04
N GLN A 437 -21.54 22.15 15.85
CA GLN A 437 -22.72 23.01 15.68
C GLN A 437 -22.65 24.32 16.48
N GLY A 438 -21.50 24.97 16.49
CA GLY A 438 -21.26 26.25 17.13
C GLY A 438 -21.09 26.24 18.65
N SER A 439 -21.03 25.06 19.27
CA SER A 439 -20.82 24.93 20.71
C SER A 439 -19.69 23.94 21.02
N GLU A 440 -18.96 24.19 22.13
CA GLU A 440 -17.95 23.23 22.62
C GLU A 440 -18.59 21.86 22.83
N LEU A 441 -17.97 20.81 22.34
CA LEU A 441 -18.48 19.44 22.41
C LEU A 441 -18.44 18.95 23.86
N PRO A 442 -19.58 18.63 24.48
CA PRO A 442 -19.63 18.13 25.87
C PRO A 442 -18.96 16.76 26.02
N GLU A 443 -18.40 16.46 27.19
CA GLU A 443 -17.70 15.20 27.48
C GLU A 443 -18.53 13.93 27.23
N ASN A 444 -19.83 14.00 27.55
CA ASN A 444 -20.77 12.88 27.43
C ASN A 444 -21.55 12.85 26.11
N ARG A 445 -21.28 13.78 25.20
CA ARG A 445 -21.95 13.80 23.89
C ARG A 445 -21.33 12.71 22.99
N GLU A 446 -22.21 11.87 22.46
CA GLU A 446 -21.86 10.94 21.38
C GLU A 446 -22.23 11.54 20.04
N LEU A 447 -21.40 11.25 19.03
CA LEU A 447 -21.61 11.61 17.62
C LEU A 447 -21.46 10.36 16.76
N THR A 448 -22.04 10.42 15.57
CA THR A 448 -21.77 9.46 14.49
C THR A 448 -20.67 10.00 13.61
N LEU A 449 -19.64 9.18 13.35
CA LEU A 449 -18.49 9.52 12.53
C LEU A 449 -18.44 8.58 11.33
N CYS A 450 -18.42 9.13 10.12
CA CYS A 450 -18.10 8.35 8.93
C CYS A 450 -16.60 8.47 8.55
N LEU A 451 -16.01 7.33 8.18
CA LEU A 451 -14.59 7.18 7.88
C LEU A 451 -14.39 5.94 7.02
N ASN A 452 -13.21 5.80 6.41
CA ASN A 452 -12.89 4.61 5.63
C ASN A 452 -12.66 3.37 6.53
N ASN A 453 -12.81 2.17 5.95
CA ASN A 453 -12.62 0.88 6.63
C ASN A 453 -11.22 0.74 7.24
N TYR A 454 -10.17 1.17 6.53
CA TYR A 454 -8.80 1.15 7.03
C TYR A 454 -8.66 1.96 8.33
N ARG A 455 -9.20 3.17 8.37
CA ARG A 455 -9.17 4.01 9.56
C ARG A 455 -10.04 3.45 10.70
N ALA A 456 -11.19 2.87 10.37
CA ALA A 456 -12.09 2.25 11.35
C ALA A 456 -11.46 1.02 12.03
N SER A 457 -10.51 0.33 11.38
CA SER A 457 -9.76 -0.78 12.00
C SER A 457 -8.74 -0.32 13.05
N GLY A 458 -8.52 0.99 13.19
CA GLY A 458 -7.50 1.57 14.07
C GLY A 458 -6.15 1.79 13.41
N ALA A 459 -6.03 1.48 12.13
CA ALA A 459 -4.80 1.62 11.36
C ALA A 459 -4.28 3.07 11.30
N GLY A 460 -3.00 3.24 11.02
CA GLY A 460 -2.33 4.55 10.99
C GLY A 460 -2.14 5.20 12.36
N GLY A 461 -2.30 4.44 13.45
CA GLY A 461 -2.16 4.93 14.83
C GLY A 461 -3.44 5.50 15.43
N TYR A 462 -4.61 5.20 14.87
CA TYR A 462 -5.93 5.64 15.37
C TYR A 462 -6.65 4.54 16.18
N GLU A 463 -5.91 3.86 17.04
CA GLU A 463 -6.36 2.72 17.85
C GLU A 463 -7.69 2.95 18.58
N ALA A 464 -8.00 4.21 18.94
CA ALA A 464 -9.25 4.55 19.63
C ALA A 464 -10.51 4.23 18.82
N TYR A 465 -10.43 4.17 17.48
CA TYR A 465 -11.58 3.83 16.64
C TYR A 465 -11.93 2.35 16.67
N LYS A 466 -10.94 1.47 16.86
CA LYS A 466 -11.09 0.00 16.81
C LYS A 466 -12.17 -0.53 17.77
N ALA A 467 -12.32 0.08 18.92
CA ALA A 467 -13.29 -0.32 19.95
C ALA A 467 -14.64 0.38 19.80
N CYS A 468 -14.83 1.26 18.81
CA CYS A 468 -16.06 2.00 18.63
C CYS A 468 -17.17 1.12 18.02
N PRO A 469 -18.43 1.27 18.47
CA PRO A 469 -19.54 0.54 17.89
C PRO A 469 -19.73 0.89 16.40
N LEU A 470 -19.70 -0.13 15.53
CA LEU A 470 -20.06 0.00 14.13
C LEU A 470 -21.59 0.18 14.03
N LEU A 471 -22.05 1.20 13.34
CA LEU A 471 -23.47 1.52 13.13
C LEU A 471 -23.94 1.17 11.73
N ALA A 472 -23.10 1.41 10.73
CA ALA A 472 -23.38 1.10 9.33
C ALA A 472 -22.08 0.87 8.56
N GLU A 473 -22.18 0.08 7.50
CA GLU A 473 -21.13 -0.14 6.51
C GLU A 473 -21.71 0.02 5.12
N GLN A 474 -21.02 0.75 4.27
CA GLN A 474 -21.34 0.89 2.86
C GLN A 474 -20.28 0.12 2.07
N PRO A 475 -20.64 -1.01 1.45
CA PRO A 475 -19.66 -1.90 0.81
C PRO A 475 -19.10 -1.35 -0.51
N THR A 476 -19.75 -0.32 -1.08
CA THR A 476 -19.29 0.35 -2.29
C THR A 476 -18.00 1.13 -2.00
N GLU A 477 -17.03 1.04 -2.88
CA GLU A 477 -15.79 1.82 -2.77
C GLU A 477 -16.04 3.33 -2.74
N ILE A 478 -15.25 4.06 -1.97
CA ILE A 478 -15.42 5.51 -1.83
C ILE A 478 -15.19 6.23 -3.18
N SER A 479 -14.30 5.75 -4.03
CA SER A 479 -14.11 6.25 -5.40
C SER A 479 -15.41 6.18 -6.22
N GLU A 480 -16.11 5.08 -6.14
CA GLU A 480 -17.41 4.88 -6.81
C GLU A 480 -18.51 5.74 -6.16
N LEU A 481 -18.53 5.86 -4.83
CA LEU A 481 -19.46 6.77 -4.14
C LEU A 481 -19.24 8.23 -4.57
N ILE A 482 -17.99 8.64 -4.80
CA ILE A 482 -17.67 9.97 -5.34
C ILE A 482 -18.22 10.11 -6.76
N MET A 483 -18.03 9.13 -7.64
CA MET A 483 -18.58 9.13 -9.00
C MET A 483 -20.10 9.26 -8.98
N GLN A 484 -20.78 8.39 -8.24
CA GLN A 484 -22.25 8.39 -8.11
C GLN A 484 -22.78 9.73 -7.55
N TYR A 485 -22.09 10.31 -6.56
CA TYR A 485 -22.44 11.62 -6.01
C TYR A 485 -22.32 12.72 -7.08
N VAL A 486 -21.19 12.77 -7.80
CA VAL A 486 -20.95 13.77 -8.84
C VAL A 486 -21.92 13.65 -9.99
N GLU A 487 -22.23 12.42 -10.41
CA GLU A 487 -23.23 12.14 -11.46
C GLU A 487 -24.64 12.54 -11.07
N ARG A 488 -25.03 12.30 -9.82
CA ARG A 488 -26.34 12.67 -9.30
C ARG A 488 -26.52 14.18 -9.20
N GLU A 489 -25.55 14.86 -8.61
CA GLU A 489 -25.63 16.30 -8.34
C GLU A 489 -25.34 17.16 -9.57
N ARG A 490 -24.51 16.67 -10.51
CA ARG A 490 -24.08 17.34 -11.75
C ARG A 490 -23.35 18.68 -11.57
N LYS A 491 -23.78 19.52 -10.62
CA LYS A 491 -23.17 20.79 -10.27
C LYS A 491 -23.03 20.87 -8.76
N ILE A 492 -21.81 20.93 -8.27
CA ILE A 492 -21.51 20.82 -6.87
C ILE A 492 -20.86 22.12 -6.38
N THR A 493 -21.41 22.68 -5.30
CA THR A 493 -20.75 23.71 -4.53
C THR A 493 -19.93 23.05 -3.44
N VAL A 494 -18.62 23.25 -3.48
CA VAL A 494 -17.68 22.65 -2.54
C VAL A 494 -17.70 23.39 -1.22
N ASP A 495 -17.73 22.67 -0.11
CA ASP A 495 -17.57 23.26 1.22
C ASP A 495 -16.18 23.88 1.38
N LYS A 496 -16.14 25.18 1.69
CA LYS A 496 -14.90 25.98 1.87
C LYS A 496 -14.61 26.29 3.33
N THR A 497 -15.27 25.60 4.24
CA THR A 497 -15.10 25.82 5.69
C THR A 497 -13.70 25.40 6.12
N GLN A 498 -13.06 26.23 6.91
CA GLN A 498 -11.82 25.88 7.58
C GLN A 498 -12.14 25.19 8.91
N TRP A 499 -11.98 23.88 8.93
CA TRP A 499 -12.32 23.06 10.08
C TRP A 499 -11.23 22.99 11.15
N LEU A 500 -9.97 23.26 10.79
CA LEU A 500 -8.84 23.29 11.70
C LEU A 500 -8.27 24.71 11.83
N HIS A 501 -8.10 25.16 13.07
CA HIS A 501 -7.43 26.42 13.41
C HIS A 501 -6.18 26.11 14.23
N LEU A 502 -5.00 26.34 13.64
CA LEU A 502 -3.72 26.20 14.32
C LEU A 502 -3.31 27.49 14.99
N ILE A 503 -3.00 27.43 16.27
CA ILE A 503 -2.38 28.52 17.04
C ILE A 503 -0.89 28.27 17.06
N HIS A 504 -0.11 29.31 16.82
CA HIS A 504 1.37 29.25 16.88
C HIS A 504 2.01 28.26 15.87
N ALA A 505 1.40 28.15 14.67
CA ALA A 505 1.97 27.42 13.54
C ALA A 505 3.01 28.27 12.81
#